data_dbd2c59e0727603cf2deb15f0d28e8f2
#
_entry.id   dbd2c59e0727603cf2deb15f0d28e8f2
#
_cell.length_a   1.000
_cell.length_b   1.000
_cell.length_c   1.000
_cell.angle_alpha   90.00
_cell.angle_beta   90.00
_cell.angle_gamma   90.00
#
_symmetry.space_group_name_H-M   'P 1'
#
loop_
_entity.id
_entity.type
_entity.pdbx_description
1 polymer ?
#
loop_
_entity_poly.entity_id
_entity_poly.type
_entity_poly.pdbx_seq_one_letter_code
_entity_poly.pdbx_strand_id
1 'polypeptide(L)'
;MEEKKINNEKFDGRLLLVTTLLISICSIIYELIISSLSSYLQGDSITQFSITIGLYMSAMGIGSYLSKYMKNNLFNKFVFIEMSVGILGGFSTLILFITNIYTEIYDLIMYILIIMIGIFVGLEIPILTRIIESNESNVRKNLANIFTFDYIGGLIGSIAFPIILFPKLGFITTTFLVGSINIGVALLIILKYKKYIEKYKLVKIITIICLVIILVFLCTGGIIANKIEEGLYRDDVILSEQTAYQKIVMTKHKDDIR
;
A
#
# COMPACT_ATOMS: atom_id res chain seq x y z
N MET A 1 6.27 -48.63 12.72
CA MET A 1 6.74 -47.31 13.23
C MET A 1 7.53 -46.64 12.12
N GLU A 2 6.87 -45.89 11.27
CA GLU A 2 7.53 -45.05 10.27
C GLU A 2 7.90 -43.72 10.93
N GLU A 3 9.19 -43.54 11.20
CA GLU A 3 9.72 -42.22 11.58
C GLU A 3 9.49 -41.24 10.40
N LYS A 4 8.52 -40.37 10.59
CA LYS A 4 8.37 -39.17 9.75
C LYS A 4 9.70 -38.42 9.77
N LYS A 5 10.50 -38.53 8.73
CA LYS A 5 11.61 -37.62 8.44
C LYS A 5 11.04 -36.19 8.43
N ILE A 6 11.12 -35.49 9.56
CA ILE A 6 10.91 -34.06 9.65
C ILE A 6 12.07 -33.43 8.91
N ASN A 7 11.81 -33.05 7.67
CA ASN A 7 12.73 -32.26 6.87
C ASN A 7 12.91 -30.93 7.62
N ASN A 8 14.01 -30.81 8.35
CA ASN A 8 14.43 -29.60 9.07
C ASN A 8 14.90 -28.54 8.08
N GLU A 9 13.99 -28.02 7.24
CA GLU A 9 14.24 -26.73 6.60
C GLU A 9 14.27 -25.69 7.71
N LYS A 10 15.46 -25.17 8.01
CA LYS A 10 15.65 -24.07 8.95
C LYS A 10 14.74 -22.90 8.54
N PHE A 11 14.04 -22.35 9.51
CA PHE A 11 13.30 -21.10 9.31
C PHE A 11 14.26 -20.03 8.78
N ASP A 12 13.91 -19.42 7.67
CA ASP A 12 14.73 -18.39 7.04
C ASP A 12 14.11 -17.01 7.31
N GLY A 13 14.55 -16.38 8.39
CA GLY A 13 14.12 -15.03 8.76
C GLY A 13 14.58 -13.93 7.80
N ARG A 14 15.55 -14.21 6.91
CA ARG A 14 16.07 -13.20 5.98
C ARG A 14 15.00 -12.73 4.98
N LEU A 15 14.17 -13.66 4.51
CA LEU A 15 13.07 -13.28 3.62
C LEU A 15 12.10 -12.33 4.31
N LEU A 16 11.80 -12.55 5.59
CA LEU A 16 10.92 -11.65 6.36
C LEU A 16 11.52 -10.25 6.53
N LEU A 17 12.84 -10.12 6.65
CA LEU A 17 13.50 -8.81 6.67
C LEU A 17 13.39 -8.10 5.30
N VAL A 18 13.56 -8.83 4.21
CA VAL A 18 13.36 -8.27 2.86
C VAL A 18 11.90 -7.87 2.65
N THR A 19 10.94 -8.67 3.14
CA THR A 19 9.53 -8.28 3.08
C THR A 19 9.26 -7.03 3.93
N THR A 20 9.87 -6.88 5.10
CA THR A 20 9.78 -5.64 5.91
C THR A 20 10.21 -4.42 5.10
N LEU A 21 11.31 -4.49 4.38
CA LEU A 21 11.77 -3.41 3.51
C LEU A 21 10.71 -3.05 2.46
N LEU A 22 10.16 -4.05 1.76
CA LEU A 22 9.19 -3.83 0.69
C LEU A 22 7.88 -3.23 1.20
N ILE A 23 7.35 -3.75 2.30
CA ILE A 23 6.11 -3.24 2.90
C ILE A 23 6.28 -1.81 3.42
N SER A 24 7.44 -1.49 3.99
CA SER A 24 7.74 -0.13 4.45
C SER A 24 7.83 0.87 3.30
N ILE A 25 8.45 0.47 2.16
CA ILE A 25 8.41 1.27 0.93
C ILE A 25 6.96 1.53 0.52
N CYS A 26 6.12 0.50 0.50
CA CYS A 26 4.71 0.63 0.12
C CYS A 26 3.92 1.53 1.08
N SER A 27 4.11 1.33 2.37
CA SER A 27 3.43 2.07 3.44
C SER A 27 3.64 3.59 3.34
N ILE A 28 4.89 4.04 3.23
CA ILE A 28 5.19 5.47 3.10
C ILE A 28 4.68 6.05 1.77
N ILE A 29 4.69 5.25 0.70
CA ILE A 29 4.16 5.70 -0.58
C ILE A 29 2.64 5.92 -0.51
N TYR A 30 1.87 5.06 0.16
CA TYR A 30 0.44 5.29 0.35
C TYR A 30 0.14 6.57 1.10
N GLU A 31 0.87 6.83 2.20
CA GLU A 31 0.74 8.07 2.97
C GLU A 31 1.02 9.30 2.10
N LEU A 32 2.13 9.29 1.34
CA LEU A 32 2.53 10.39 0.47
C LEU A 32 1.57 10.59 -0.71
N ILE A 33 1.08 9.51 -1.31
CA ILE A 33 0.12 9.60 -2.42
C ILE A 33 -1.19 10.22 -1.96
N ILE A 34 -1.77 9.75 -0.84
CA ILE A 34 -3.05 10.28 -0.35
C ILE A 34 -2.89 11.75 0.06
N SER A 35 -1.79 12.10 0.74
CA SER A 35 -1.48 13.49 1.10
C SER A 35 -1.36 14.39 -0.14
N SER A 36 -0.59 13.94 -1.13
CA SER A 36 -0.35 14.70 -2.36
C SER A 36 -1.61 14.83 -3.20
N LEU A 37 -2.41 13.77 -3.30
CA LEU A 37 -3.69 13.78 -4.03
C LEU A 37 -4.69 14.72 -3.34
N SER A 38 -4.79 14.67 -2.01
CA SER A 38 -5.69 15.55 -1.26
C SER A 38 -5.27 17.01 -1.40
N SER A 39 -3.97 17.29 -1.35
CA SER A 39 -3.44 18.62 -1.65
C SER A 39 -3.75 19.09 -3.07
N TYR A 40 -3.69 18.17 -4.04
CA TYR A 40 -4.01 18.46 -5.44
C TYR A 40 -5.51 18.77 -5.66
N LEU A 41 -6.41 18.00 -5.02
CA LEU A 41 -7.85 18.11 -5.22
C LEU A 41 -8.52 19.20 -4.37
N GLN A 42 -8.07 19.36 -3.12
CA GLN A 42 -8.68 20.29 -2.15
C GLN A 42 -7.90 21.60 -1.99
N GLY A 43 -6.65 21.66 -2.51
CA GLY A 43 -5.76 22.79 -2.20
C GLY A 43 -5.16 22.68 -0.80
N ASP A 44 -4.63 23.78 -0.26
CA ASP A 44 -4.02 23.90 1.08
C ASP A 44 -3.12 22.72 1.47
N SER A 45 -1.97 22.63 0.80
CA SER A 45 -1.01 21.53 0.96
C SER A 45 -0.60 21.31 2.42
N ILE A 46 -0.42 22.39 3.19
CA ILE A 46 0.04 22.29 4.59
C ILE A 46 -1.00 21.56 5.44
N THR A 47 -2.26 21.96 5.34
CA THR A 47 -3.35 21.32 6.09
C THR A 47 -3.55 19.87 5.65
N GLN A 48 -3.59 19.61 4.34
CA GLN A 48 -3.83 18.25 3.81
C GLN A 48 -2.72 17.28 4.22
N PHE A 49 -1.45 17.66 4.09
CA PHE A 49 -0.33 16.82 4.54
C PHE A 49 -0.35 16.62 6.05
N SER A 50 -0.59 17.68 6.85
CA SER A 50 -0.59 17.59 8.31
C SER A 50 -1.68 16.66 8.83
N ILE A 51 -2.91 16.78 8.31
CA ILE A 51 -4.03 15.92 8.71
C ILE A 51 -3.78 14.48 8.28
N THR A 52 -3.35 14.24 7.04
CA THR A 52 -3.10 12.90 6.53
C THR A 52 -2.02 12.19 7.34
N ILE A 53 -0.87 12.81 7.55
CA ILE A 53 0.23 12.26 8.35
C ILE A 53 -0.24 11.98 9.78
N GLY A 54 -0.91 12.94 10.42
CA GLY A 54 -1.40 12.78 11.80
C GLY A 54 -2.39 11.64 11.96
N LEU A 55 -3.37 11.53 11.06
CA LEU A 55 -4.35 10.44 11.06
C LEU A 55 -3.69 9.09 10.76
N TYR A 56 -2.78 9.04 9.79
CA TYR A 56 -2.07 7.81 9.43
C TYR A 56 -1.24 7.27 10.60
N MET A 57 -0.42 8.13 11.23
CA MET A 57 0.38 7.75 12.40
C MET A 57 -0.48 7.31 13.58
N SER A 58 -1.59 8.03 13.85
CA SER A 58 -2.55 7.63 14.89
C SER A 58 -3.16 6.26 14.61
N ALA A 59 -3.55 6.03 13.36
CA ALA A 59 -4.13 4.76 12.92
C ALA A 59 -3.12 3.61 13.03
N MET A 60 -1.85 3.83 12.66
CA MET A 60 -0.76 2.86 12.86
C MET A 60 -0.59 2.53 14.35
N GLY A 61 -0.66 3.53 15.23
CA GLY A 61 -0.63 3.31 16.69
C GLY A 61 -1.78 2.42 17.17
N ILE A 62 -3.00 2.67 16.66
CA ILE A 62 -4.17 1.83 16.94
C ILE A 62 -3.96 0.41 16.41
N GLY A 63 -3.47 0.24 15.17
CA GLY A 63 -3.15 -1.05 14.57
C GLY A 63 -2.13 -1.83 15.41
N SER A 64 -1.03 -1.17 15.79
CA SER A 64 -0.01 -1.77 16.65
C SER A 64 -0.60 -2.24 17.98
N TYR A 65 -1.44 -1.43 18.61
CA TYR A 65 -2.15 -1.83 19.85
C TYR A 65 -3.08 -3.02 19.63
N LEU A 66 -3.85 -3.04 18.54
CA LEU A 66 -4.76 -4.14 18.22
C LEU A 66 -4.04 -5.46 17.94
N SER A 67 -2.78 -5.41 17.53
CA SER A 67 -1.97 -6.60 17.26
C SER A 67 -1.88 -7.54 18.47
N LYS A 68 -1.99 -7.04 19.70
CA LYS A 68 -1.95 -7.84 20.94
C LYS A 68 -3.03 -8.91 21.01
N TYR A 69 -4.15 -8.70 20.32
CA TYR A 69 -5.27 -9.66 20.28
C TYR A 69 -5.06 -10.75 19.22
N MET A 70 -4.08 -10.61 18.35
CA MET A 70 -3.79 -11.55 17.28
C MET A 70 -2.77 -12.61 17.73
N LYS A 71 -3.19 -13.62 18.50
CA LYS A 71 -2.28 -14.59 19.13
C LYS A 71 -1.93 -15.80 18.24
N ASN A 72 -2.85 -16.28 17.43
CA ASN A 72 -2.71 -17.53 16.66
C ASN A 72 -2.67 -17.26 15.17
N ASN A 73 -2.10 -18.20 14.38
CA ASN A 73 -2.10 -18.18 12.91
C ASN A 73 -1.50 -16.90 12.33
N LEU A 74 -0.37 -16.47 12.89
CA LEU A 74 0.26 -15.19 12.57
C LEU A 74 0.58 -15.04 11.07
N PHE A 75 1.03 -16.12 10.40
CA PHE A 75 1.28 -16.09 8.95
C PHE A 75 0.02 -15.83 8.14
N ASN A 76 -1.10 -16.48 8.48
CA ASN A 76 -2.36 -16.23 7.79
C ASN A 76 -2.85 -14.79 7.99
N LYS A 77 -2.70 -14.27 9.22
CA LYS A 77 -3.08 -12.89 9.54
C LYS A 77 -2.20 -11.88 8.81
N PHE A 78 -0.90 -12.13 8.76
CA PHE A 78 0.03 -11.30 8.00
C PHE A 78 -0.33 -11.26 6.51
N VAL A 79 -0.55 -12.43 5.90
CA VAL A 79 -1.00 -12.52 4.49
C VAL A 79 -2.31 -11.76 4.27
N PHE A 80 -3.29 -11.87 5.17
CA PHE A 80 -4.54 -11.16 5.09
C PHE A 80 -4.34 -9.64 5.18
N ILE A 81 -3.47 -9.17 6.07
CA ILE A 81 -3.13 -7.75 6.22
C ILE A 81 -2.51 -7.22 4.93
N GLU A 82 -1.50 -7.89 4.38
CA GLU A 82 -0.84 -7.48 3.15
C GLU A 82 -1.81 -7.41 1.96
N MET A 83 -2.72 -8.38 1.86
CA MET A 83 -3.78 -8.35 0.85
C MET A 83 -4.72 -7.17 1.05
N SER A 84 -5.10 -6.88 2.30
CA SER A 84 -6.00 -5.78 2.63
C SER A 84 -5.35 -4.42 2.33
N VAL A 85 -4.09 -4.23 2.73
CA VAL A 85 -3.32 -3.03 2.41
C VAL A 85 -3.17 -2.88 0.89
N GLY A 86 -2.82 -3.97 0.19
CA GLY A 86 -2.65 -3.96 -1.25
C GLY A 86 -3.93 -3.58 -2.01
N ILE A 87 -5.09 -4.07 -1.57
CA ILE A 87 -6.38 -3.73 -2.19
C ILE A 87 -6.80 -2.31 -1.80
N LEU A 88 -6.89 -2.00 -0.50
CA LEU A 88 -7.33 -0.68 -0.04
C LEU A 88 -6.42 0.44 -0.54
N GLY A 89 -5.11 0.25 -0.40
CA GLY A 89 -4.11 1.21 -0.87
C GLY A 89 -4.08 1.31 -2.40
N GLY A 90 -4.15 0.16 -3.10
CA GLY A 90 -4.16 0.13 -4.56
C GLY A 90 -5.34 0.87 -5.18
N PHE A 91 -6.53 0.74 -4.60
CA PHE A 91 -7.72 1.43 -5.08
C PHE A 91 -7.97 2.80 -4.45
N SER A 92 -7.16 3.23 -3.47
CA SER A 92 -7.36 4.46 -2.72
C SER A 92 -7.49 5.70 -3.60
N THR A 93 -6.58 5.91 -4.54
CA THR A 93 -6.60 7.08 -5.43
C THR A 93 -7.80 7.07 -6.37
N LEU A 94 -8.15 5.90 -6.90
CA LEU A 94 -9.33 5.76 -7.76
C LEU A 94 -10.60 6.12 -7.01
N ILE A 95 -10.76 5.62 -5.78
CA ILE A 95 -11.89 5.94 -4.92
C ILE A 95 -11.94 7.44 -4.62
N LEU A 96 -10.82 8.05 -4.27
CA LEU A 96 -10.74 9.47 -3.95
C LEU A 96 -11.07 10.37 -5.15
N PHE A 97 -10.58 10.03 -6.34
CA PHE A 97 -10.95 10.77 -7.55
C PHE A 97 -12.44 10.68 -7.86
N ILE A 98 -13.01 9.46 -7.82
CA ILE A 98 -14.44 9.26 -8.05
C ILE A 98 -15.28 10.02 -7.01
N THR A 99 -14.87 9.96 -5.75
CA THR A 99 -15.55 10.67 -4.68
C THR A 99 -15.53 12.18 -4.89
N ASN A 100 -14.39 12.73 -5.28
CA ASN A 100 -14.25 14.17 -5.54
C ASN A 100 -15.11 14.65 -6.74
N ILE A 101 -15.27 13.82 -7.77
CA ILE A 101 -16.05 14.18 -8.97
C ILE A 101 -17.56 14.11 -8.70
N TYR A 102 -18.01 13.07 -7.97
CA TYR A 102 -19.44 12.74 -7.88
C TYR A 102 -20.09 13.07 -6.54
N THR A 103 -19.31 13.46 -5.51
CA THR A 103 -19.84 13.64 -4.15
C THR A 103 -19.17 14.83 -3.45
N GLU A 104 -19.84 15.34 -2.41
CA GLU A 104 -19.29 16.39 -1.53
C GLU A 104 -18.65 15.83 -0.24
N ILE A 105 -18.55 14.49 -0.13
CA ILE A 105 -18.05 13.81 1.08
C ILE A 105 -16.59 13.34 0.97
N TYR A 106 -15.81 14.02 0.14
CA TYR A 106 -14.40 13.67 -0.12
C TYR A 106 -13.59 13.47 1.16
N ASP A 107 -13.61 14.45 2.06
CA ASP A 107 -12.82 14.42 3.29
C ASP A 107 -13.16 13.22 4.18
N LEU A 108 -14.45 12.90 4.29
CA LEU A 108 -14.89 11.76 5.08
C LEU A 108 -14.33 10.44 4.52
N ILE A 109 -14.41 10.24 3.21
CA ILE A 109 -13.90 9.02 2.56
C ILE A 109 -12.37 8.96 2.66
N MET A 110 -11.69 10.08 2.48
CA MET A 110 -10.24 10.19 2.64
C MET A 110 -9.82 9.78 4.07
N TYR A 111 -10.48 10.31 5.09
CA TYR A 111 -10.18 9.96 6.50
C TYR A 111 -10.42 8.48 6.78
N ILE A 112 -11.51 7.91 6.28
CA ILE A 112 -11.80 6.47 6.44
C ILE A 112 -10.71 5.63 5.78
N LEU A 113 -10.31 5.94 4.55
CA LEU A 113 -9.26 5.21 3.83
C LEU A 113 -7.92 5.28 4.56
N ILE A 114 -7.50 6.47 4.99
CA ILE A 114 -6.25 6.66 5.74
C ILE A 114 -6.26 5.84 7.03
N ILE A 115 -7.35 5.92 7.80
CA ILE A 115 -7.47 5.18 9.06
C ILE A 115 -7.44 3.67 8.80
N MET A 116 -8.16 3.18 7.81
CA MET A 116 -8.16 1.76 7.49
C MET A 116 -6.79 1.26 7.06
N ILE A 117 -6.13 1.95 6.12
CA ILE A 117 -4.79 1.59 5.64
C ILE A 117 -3.79 1.67 6.81
N GLY A 118 -3.82 2.77 7.58
CA GLY A 118 -2.92 2.96 8.73
C GLY A 118 -3.08 1.88 9.81
N ILE A 119 -4.30 1.44 10.13
CA ILE A 119 -4.53 0.34 11.07
C ILE A 119 -3.90 -0.96 10.55
N PHE A 120 -4.11 -1.33 9.30
CA PHE A 120 -3.51 -2.55 8.74
C PHE A 120 -1.99 -2.47 8.70
N VAL A 121 -1.41 -1.37 8.26
CA VAL A 121 0.05 -1.14 8.27
C VAL A 121 0.60 -1.19 9.69
N GLY A 122 -0.08 -0.60 10.66
CA GLY A 122 0.32 -0.65 12.07
C GLY A 122 0.33 -2.06 12.68
N LEU A 123 -0.40 -3.02 12.09
CA LEU A 123 -0.37 -4.44 12.49
C LEU A 123 0.87 -5.18 11.98
N GLU A 124 1.52 -4.75 10.89
CA GLU A 124 2.55 -5.49 10.16
C GLU A 124 3.78 -5.76 11.03
N ILE A 125 4.43 -4.71 11.53
CA ILE A 125 5.68 -4.84 12.31
C ILE A 125 5.50 -5.69 13.58
N PRO A 126 4.48 -5.48 14.43
CA PRO A 126 4.27 -6.32 15.60
C PRO A 126 4.01 -7.80 15.27
N ILE A 127 3.33 -8.09 14.18
CA ILE A 127 3.07 -9.46 13.76
C ILE A 127 4.34 -10.11 13.21
N LEU A 128 5.10 -9.41 12.34
CA LEU A 128 6.39 -9.88 11.83
C LEU A 128 7.39 -10.15 12.97
N THR A 129 7.47 -9.23 13.93
CA THR A 129 8.32 -9.40 15.10
C THR A 129 8.00 -10.72 15.82
N ARG A 130 6.72 -10.99 16.09
CA ARG A 130 6.31 -12.23 16.76
C ARG A 130 6.54 -13.48 15.91
N ILE A 131 6.39 -13.40 14.59
CA ILE A 131 6.72 -14.51 13.70
C ILE A 131 8.21 -14.84 13.78
N ILE A 132 9.08 -13.85 13.76
CA ILE A 132 10.53 -14.05 13.84
C ILE A 132 10.92 -14.56 15.24
N GLU A 133 10.41 -13.96 16.30
CA GLU A 133 10.69 -14.35 17.68
C GLU A 133 10.27 -15.79 18.00
N SER A 134 9.16 -16.26 17.44
CA SER A 134 8.70 -17.64 17.65
C SER A 134 9.62 -18.68 17.02
N ASN A 135 10.52 -18.30 16.13
CA ASN A 135 11.40 -19.20 15.38
C ASN A 135 12.91 -18.94 15.61
N GLU A 136 13.27 -17.79 16.18
CA GLU A 136 14.65 -17.38 16.44
C GLU A 136 14.82 -16.86 17.88
N SER A 137 15.91 -17.26 18.54
CA SER A 137 16.11 -17.01 19.97
C SER A 137 16.62 -15.60 20.34
N ASN A 138 17.11 -14.81 19.37
CA ASN A 138 17.74 -13.52 19.67
C ASN A 138 16.81 -12.33 19.40
N VAL A 139 15.89 -12.08 20.31
CA VAL A 139 14.86 -11.03 20.21
C VAL A 139 15.44 -9.64 19.93
N ARG A 140 16.50 -9.23 20.65
CA ARG A 140 17.08 -7.88 20.50
C ARG A 140 17.63 -7.65 19.09
N LYS A 141 18.37 -8.64 18.55
CA LYS A 141 18.95 -8.56 17.21
C LYS A 141 17.84 -8.53 16.15
N ASN A 142 16.83 -9.37 16.30
CA ASN A 142 15.73 -9.47 15.36
C ASN A 142 14.92 -8.17 15.30
N LEU A 143 14.61 -7.59 16.45
CA LEU A 143 13.90 -6.32 16.54
C LEU A 143 14.71 -5.17 15.92
N ALA A 144 16.02 -5.08 16.22
CA ALA A 144 16.90 -4.10 15.62
C ALA A 144 16.95 -4.22 14.09
N ASN A 145 17.03 -5.46 13.56
CA ASN A 145 17.02 -5.71 12.13
C ASN A 145 15.69 -5.28 11.49
N ILE A 146 14.54 -5.63 12.07
CA ILE A 146 13.22 -5.25 11.56
C ILE A 146 13.14 -3.73 11.44
N PHE A 147 13.44 -2.98 12.49
CA PHE A 147 13.41 -1.51 12.44
C PHE A 147 14.42 -0.93 11.45
N THR A 148 15.60 -1.54 11.32
CA THR A 148 16.59 -1.09 10.33
C THR A 148 16.04 -1.21 8.91
N PHE A 149 15.47 -2.36 8.55
CA PHE A 149 14.89 -2.56 7.22
C PHE A 149 13.63 -1.70 7.00
N ASP A 150 12.85 -1.48 8.04
CA ASP A 150 11.68 -0.60 8.01
C ASP A 150 12.07 0.85 7.71
N TYR A 151 13.00 1.43 8.46
CA TYR A 151 13.45 2.81 8.22
C TYR A 151 14.17 2.99 6.89
N ILE A 152 14.97 2.00 6.44
CA ILE A 152 15.59 2.04 5.11
C ILE A 152 14.50 1.98 4.03
N GLY A 153 13.48 1.13 4.19
CA GLY A 153 12.34 1.08 3.28
C GLY A 153 11.59 2.40 3.22
N GLY A 154 11.30 3.00 4.37
CA GLY A 154 10.68 4.31 4.46
C GLY A 154 11.47 5.40 3.74
N LEU A 155 12.79 5.43 3.91
CA LEU A 155 13.67 6.37 3.19
C LEU A 155 13.63 6.15 1.68
N ILE A 156 13.73 4.90 1.23
CA ILE A 156 13.68 4.58 -0.21
C ILE A 156 12.33 4.99 -0.80
N GLY A 157 11.23 4.66 -0.14
CA GLY A 157 9.87 5.00 -0.59
C GLY A 157 9.64 6.51 -0.66
N SER A 158 10.09 7.25 0.36
CA SER A 158 9.93 8.71 0.42
C SER A 158 10.69 9.45 -0.69
N ILE A 159 11.82 8.91 -1.13
CA ILE A 159 12.62 9.46 -2.24
C ILE A 159 12.08 8.98 -3.59
N ALA A 160 11.77 7.68 -3.70
CA ALA A 160 11.33 7.08 -4.96
C ALA A 160 9.98 7.64 -5.43
N PHE A 161 9.08 7.96 -4.51
CA PHE A 161 7.75 8.47 -4.86
C PHE A 161 7.82 9.79 -5.65
N PRO A 162 8.36 10.90 -5.12
CA PRO A 162 8.37 12.18 -5.82
C PRO A 162 9.33 12.24 -7.01
N ILE A 163 10.42 11.46 -7.01
CA ILE A 163 11.44 11.55 -8.06
C ILE A 163 11.15 10.61 -9.24
N ILE A 164 10.59 9.42 -8.97
CA ILE A 164 10.47 8.38 -10.00
C ILE A 164 9.01 8.02 -10.25
N LEU A 165 8.27 7.65 -9.19
CA LEU A 165 6.96 7.04 -9.36
C LEU A 165 5.91 8.06 -9.81
N PHE A 166 5.77 9.14 -9.08
CA PHE A 166 4.77 10.16 -9.40
C PHE A 166 5.01 10.83 -10.75
N PRO A 167 6.22 11.29 -11.14
CA PRO A 167 6.44 11.92 -12.43
C PRO A 167 6.25 10.99 -13.63
N LYS A 168 6.51 9.68 -13.46
CA LYS A 168 6.43 8.72 -14.57
C LYS A 168 5.09 8.01 -14.67
N LEU A 169 4.42 7.76 -13.56
CA LEU A 169 3.23 6.90 -13.47
C LEU A 169 1.96 7.67 -13.05
N GLY A 170 2.11 8.85 -12.43
CA GLY A 170 1.00 9.57 -11.82
C GLY A 170 0.42 8.86 -10.59
N PHE A 171 -0.69 9.39 -10.06
CA PHE A 171 -1.30 8.87 -8.82
C PHE A 171 -1.87 7.46 -8.99
N ILE A 172 -2.75 7.24 -9.98
CA ILE A 172 -3.54 6.02 -10.14
C ILE A 172 -2.65 4.82 -10.45
N THR A 173 -1.75 4.94 -11.40
CA THR A 173 -0.87 3.81 -11.77
C THR A 173 0.12 3.48 -10.66
N THR A 174 0.60 4.49 -9.93
CA THR A 174 1.50 4.27 -8.79
C THR A 174 0.82 3.48 -7.68
N THR A 175 -0.44 3.78 -7.32
CA THR A 175 -1.13 3.02 -6.27
C THR A 175 -1.39 1.58 -6.67
N PHE A 176 -1.76 1.31 -7.92
CA PHE A 176 -1.90 -0.06 -8.40
C PHE A 176 -0.57 -0.82 -8.41
N LEU A 177 0.54 -0.16 -8.77
CA LEU A 177 1.87 -0.76 -8.71
C LEU A 177 2.22 -1.13 -7.26
N VAL A 178 2.08 -0.20 -6.33
CA VAL A 178 2.39 -0.41 -4.90
C VAL A 178 1.48 -1.49 -4.30
N GLY A 179 0.18 -1.47 -4.64
CA GLY A 179 -0.76 -2.51 -4.24
C GLY A 179 -0.39 -3.89 -4.77
N SER A 180 0.11 -3.96 -6.02
CA SER A 180 0.59 -5.23 -6.58
C SER A 180 1.83 -5.76 -5.87
N ILE A 181 2.71 -4.88 -5.37
CA ILE A 181 3.87 -5.27 -4.57
C ILE A 181 3.42 -5.88 -3.24
N ASN A 182 2.49 -5.25 -2.51
CA ASN A 182 1.97 -5.81 -1.24
C ASN A 182 1.33 -7.18 -1.43
N ILE A 183 0.45 -7.34 -2.43
CA ILE A 183 -0.16 -8.64 -2.71
C ILE A 183 0.90 -9.66 -3.19
N GLY A 184 1.92 -9.20 -3.91
CA GLY A 184 3.08 -10.00 -4.29
C GLY A 184 3.86 -10.50 -3.06
N VAL A 185 4.08 -9.64 -2.06
CA VAL A 185 4.68 -10.01 -0.77
C VAL A 185 3.82 -11.07 -0.07
N ALA A 186 2.50 -10.89 -0.01
CA ALA A 186 1.59 -11.89 0.53
C ALA A 186 1.76 -13.25 -0.16
N LEU A 187 1.85 -13.26 -1.50
CA LEU A 187 2.05 -14.49 -2.27
C LEU A 187 3.43 -15.12 -2.00
N LEU A 188 4.49 -14.32 -1.90
CA LEU A 188 5.83 -14.81 -1.54
C LEU A 188 5.84 -15.51 -0.17
N ILE A 189 5.20 -14.92 0.82
CA ILE A 189 5.04 -15.52 2.16
C ILE A 189 4.27 -16.84 2.08
N ILE A 190 3.18 -16.90 1.32
CA ILE A 190 2.40 -18.12 1.12
C ILE A 190 3.26 -19.25 0.52
N LEU A 191 4.05 -18.93 -0.49
CA LEU A 191 4.86 -19.93 -1.20
C LEU A 191 6.01 -20.44 -0.34
N LYS A 192 6.70 -19.56 0.38
CA LYS A 192 7.87 -19.90 1.20
C LYS A 192 7.49 -20.58 2.51
N TYR A 193 6.43 -20.09 3.17
CA TYR A 193 6.04 -20.58 4.50
C TYR A 193 4.78 -21.45 4.46
N LYS A 194 4.60 -22.23 3.42
CA LYS A 194 3.45 -23.13 3.19
C LYS A 194 3.07 -23.96 4.41
N LYS A 195 4.06 -24.43 5.19
CA LYS A 195 3.85 -25.30 6.36
C LYS A 195 3.10 -24.59 7.51
N TYR A 196 3.20 -23.26 7.55
CA TYR A 196 2.62 -22.42 8.61
C TYR A 196 1.26 -21.80 8.24
N ILE A 197 0.78 -22.04 7.00
CA ILE A 197 -0.44 -21.45 6.47
C ILE A 197 -1.58 -22.46 6.51
N GLU A 198 -2.61 -22.14 7.25
CA GLU A 198 -3.86 -22.90 7.25
C GLU A 198 -4.63 -22.69 5.96
N LYS A 199 -5.31 -23.75 5.49
CA LYS A 199 -6.06 -23.73 4.23
C LYS A 199 -5.25 -23.18 3.04
N TYR A 200 -3.97 -23.56 2.97
CA TYR A 200 -3.00 -23.09 1.98
C TYR A 200 -3.54 -22.92 0.57
N LYS A 201 -4.28 -23.94 0.05
CA LYS A 201 -4.82 -23.90 -1.31
C LYS A 201 -5.81 -22.75 -1.50
N LEU A 202 -6.70 -22.54 -0.54
CA LEU A 202 -7.73 -21.49 -0.58
C LEU A 202 -7.07 -20.10 -0.51
N VAL A 203 -6.22 -19.89 0.50
CA VAL A 203 -5.52 -18.61 0.70
C VAL A 203 -4.70 -18.26 -0.53
N LYS A 204 -3.94 -19.22 -1.10
CA LYS A 204 -3.15 -19.03 -2.32
C LYS A 204 -4.05 -18.61 -3.51
N ILE A 205 -5.17 -19.29 -3.74
CA ILE A 205 -6.07 -18.98 -4.85
C ILE A 205 -6.62 -17.56 -4.70
N ILE A 206 -7.10 -17.20 -3.51
CA ILE A 206 -7.65 -15.85 -3.26
C ILE A 206 -6.57 -14.79 -3.51
N THR A 207 -5.35 -14.99 -2.99
CA THR A 207 -4.23 -14.04 -3.21
C THR A 207 -3.89 -13.90 -4.69
N ILE A 208 -3.89 -15.00 -5.45
CA ILE A 208 -3.64 -14.94 -6.91
C ILE A 208 -4.76 -14.18 -7.61
N ILE A 209 -6.02 -14.40 -7.26
CA ILE A 209 -7.15 -13.67 -7.84
C ILE A 209 -7.01 -12.16 -7.55
N CYS A 210 -6.71 -11.77 -6.31
CA CYS A 210 -6.49 -10.38 -5.94
C CYS A 210 -5.31 -9.78 -6.72
N LEU A 211 -4.22 -10.53 -6.88
CA LEU A 211 -3.05 -10.09 -7.65
C LEU A 211 -3.39 -9.89 -9.12
N VAL A 212 -4.12 -10.81 -9.73
CA VAL A 212 -4.56 -10.69 -11.14
C VAL A 212 -5.46 -9.47 -11.32
N ILE A 213 -6.41 -9.24 -10.41
CA ILE A 213 -7.29 -8.08 -10.47
C ILE A 213 -6.46 -6.79 -10.45
N ILE A 214 -5.57 -6.61 -9.48
CA ILE A 214 -4.81 -5.37 -9.37
C ILE A 214 -3.82 -5.18 -10.53
N LEU A 215 -3.26 -6.26 -11.09
CA LEU A 215 -2.41 -6.20 -12.28
C LEU A 215 -3.19 -5.79 -13.54
N VAL A 216 -4.43 -6.22 -13.69
CA VAL A 216 -5.31 -5.75 -14.77
C VAL A 216 -5.53 -4.25 -14.64
N PHE A 217 -5.84 -3.75 -13.43
CA PHE A 217 -5.99 -2.31 -13.19
C PHE A 217 -4.66 -1.55 -13.38
N LEU A 218 -3.53 -2.13 -13.02
CA LEU A 218 -2.21 -1.55 -13.29
C LEU A 218 -1.97 -1.37 -14.80
N CYS A 219 -2.27 -2.39 -15.60
CA CYS A 219 -2.11 -2.32 -17.06
C CYS A 219 -3.08 -1.31 -17.71
N THR A 220 -4.26 -1.09 -17.13
CA THR A 220 -5.26 -0.15 -17.62
C THR A 220 -5.19 1.21 -16.93
N GLY A 221 -4.29 1.39 -15.97
CA GLY A 221 -4.19 2.57 -15.10
C GLY A 221 -4.08 3.90 -15.87
N GLY A 222 -3.31 3.93 -16.94
CA GLY A 222 -3.20 5.13 -17.80
C GLY A 222 -4.52 5.49 -18.51
N ILE A 223 -5.25 4.49 -18.99
CA ILE A 223 -6.57 4.70 -19.62
C ILE A 223 -7.58 5.23 -18.59
N ILE A 224 -7.55 4.65 -17.38
CA ILE A 224 -8.42 5.06 -16.28
C ILE A 224 -8.09 6.49 -15.85
N ALA A 225 -6.80 6.82 -15.73
CA ALA A 225 -6.36 8.17 -15.38
C ALA A 225 -6.88 9.21 -16.37
N ASN A 226 -6.72 8.99 -17.66
CA ASN A 226 -7.21 9.91 -18.70
C ASN A 226 -8.73 10.13 -18.63
N LYS A 227 -9.51 9.05 -18.46
CA LYS A 227 -10.98 9.17 -18.34
C LYS A 227 -11.43 9.91 -17.08
N ILE A 228 -10.70 9.73 -15.97
CA ILE A 228 -10.99 10.44 -14.73
C ILE A 228 -10.66 11.92 -14.87
N GLU A 229 -9.57 12.24 -15.55
CA GLU A 229 -9.18 13.64 -15.82
C GLU A 229 -10.20 14.37 -16.67
N GLU A 230 -10.72 13.73 -17.71
CA GLU A 230 -11.84 14.29 -18.49
C GLU A 230 -13.04 14.63 -17.59
N GLY A 231 -13.29 13.82 -16.55
CA GLY A 231 -14.36 14.06 -15.58
C GLY A 231 -14.09 15.18 -14.55
N LEU A 232 -12.82 15.56 -14.34
CA LEU A 232 -12.46 16.68 -13.46
C LEU A 232 -12.69 18.05 -14.10
N TYR A 233 -12.64 18.12 -15.42
CA TYR A 233 -12.79 19.36 -16.18
C TYR A 233 -14.15 19.40 -16.87
N ARG A 234 -14.76 20.58 -16.92
CA ARG A 234 -16.05 20.80 -17.61
C ARG A 234 -15.90 20.89 -19.13
N ASP A 235 -14.70 21.22 -19.59
CA ASP A 235 -14.36 21.47 -20.98
C ASP A 235 -13.43 20.35 -21.49
N ASP A 236 -13.37 20.16 -22.81
CA ASP A 236 -12.55 19.14 -23.45
C ASP A 236 -11.06 19.36 -23.15
N VAL A 237 -10.40 18.36 -22.59
CA VAL A 237 -8.96 18.38 -22.32
C VAL A 237 -8.21 18.16 -23.64
N ILE A 238 -7.46 19.17 -24.10
CA ILE A 238 -6.68 19.11 -25.33
C ILE A 238 -5.20 18.78 -25.10
N LEU A 239 -4.70 19.07 -23.91
CA LEU A 239 -3.34 18.73 -23.49
C LEU A 239 -3.34 18.40 -22.00
N SER A 240 -2.70 17.32 -21.62
CA SER A 240 -2.45 16.96 -20.23
C SER A 240 -1.03 16.45 -20.10
N GLU A 241 -0.17 17.19 -19.41
CA GLU A 241 1.23 16.86 -19.25
C GLU A 241 1.65 16.91 -17.78
N GLN A 242 2.24 15.80 -17.31
CA GLN A 242 2.75 15.70 -15.95
C GLN A 242 4.23 16.07 -15.93
N THR A 243 4.56 17.12 -15.16
CA THR A 243 5.95 17.47 -14.89
C THR A 243 6.38 16.96 -13.51
N ALA A 244 7.66 17.13 -13.18
CA ALA A 244 8.17 16.78 -11.85
C ALA A 244 7.56 17.63 -10.70
N TYR A 245 6.99 18.80 -11.02
CA TYR A 245 6.53 19.78 -10.03
C TYR A 245 5.03 20.07 -10.08
N GLN A 246 4.43 19.93 -11.26
CA GLN A 246 3.02 20.27 -11.48
C GLN A 246 2.47 19.52 -12.68
N LYS A 247 1.16 19.45 -12.74
CA LYS A 247 0.43 18.99 -13.90
C LYS A 247 -0.09 20.18 -14.69
N ILE A 248 0.16 20.18 -15.99
CA ILE A 248 -0.34 21.21 -16.93
C ILE A 248 -1.49 20.58 -17.68
N VAL A 249 -2.66 21.18 -17.56
CA VAL A 249 -3.85 20.76 -18.31
C VAL A 249 -4.36 21.97 -19.08
N MET A 250 -4.56 21.78 -20.39
CA MET A 250 -5.18 22.78 -21.23
C MET A 250 -6.55 22.27 -21.68
N THR A 251 -7.56 23.08 -21.45
CA THR A 251 -8.94 22.77 -21.83
C THR A 251 -9.42 23.73 -22.94
N LYS A 252 -10.31 23.24 -23.78
CA LYS A 252 -10.91 24.03 -24.84
C LYS A 252 -12.40 24.22 -24.60
N HIS A 253 -12.81 25.48 -24.43
CA HIS A 253 -14.20 25.87 -24.38
C HIS A 253 -14.58 26.67 -25.64
N LYS A 254 -15.35 26.05 -26.55
CA LYS A 254 -15.67 26.62 -27.87
C LYS A 254 -14.38 26.98 -28.64
N ASP A 255 -14.08 28.29 -28.80
CA ASP A 255 -12.89 28.77 -29.47
C ASP A 255 -11.79 29.25 -28.52
N ASP A 256 -12.03 29.24 -27.20
CA ASP A 256 -11.08 29.66 -26.19
C ASP A 256 -10.31 28.47 -25.63
N ILE A 257 -8.99 28.59 -25.54
CA ILE A 257 -8.08 27.66 -24.84
C ILE A 257 -7.79 28.24 -23.47
N ARG A 258 -7.94 27.43 -22.42
CA ARG A 258 -7.70 27.81 -21.01
C ARG A 258 -6.69 26.88 -20.35
#